data_0fdd479ea8180c06a7d074627cfd0bb5
#
_entry.id   0fdd479ea8180c06a7d074627cfd0bb5
#
_cell.length_a   1.000
_cell.length_b   1.000
_cell.length_c   1.000
_cell.angle_alpha   90.00
_cell.angle_beta   90.00
_cell.angle_gamma   90.00
#
_symmetry.space_group_name_H-M   'P 1'
#
loop_
_entity.id
_entity.type
_entity.pdbx_description
1 polymer ?
#
loop_
_entity_poly.entity_id
_entity_poly.type
_entity_poly.pdbx_seq_one_letter_code
_entity_poly.pdbx_strand_id
1 'polypeptide(L)'
;MNTTVRKLDAAQEDLRHVLRAGTSDLHARVDAHFADGLGTPEAYARYLVGMHRFAADFEIVIGALPRASYWLAGDLDDLSLAPLPPAGVRGFASDADERLGWEYVMAGSSLGARHLLRDVQALGHTEQTGARFLARHAGGTEWRNVLDRLTARSAYVDLPYTHLLQGARDAFLLVQVCFQRSFDAVPAPRKEPNQ
;
A
#
# COMPACT_ATOMS: atom_id res chain seq x y z
N MET A 1 -27.11 -9.17 26.43
CA MET A 1 -26.65 -9.13 25.02
C MET A 1 -25.50 -8.13 24.75
N ASN A 2 -25.17 -7.22 25.69
CA ASN A 2 -24.19 -6.14 25.42
C ASN A 2 -22.71 -6.45 25.73
N THR A 3 -22.43 -7.52 26.51
CA THR A 3 -21.04 -7.76 26.97
C THR A 3 -20.17 -8.46 25.92
N THR A 4 -20.76 -9.34 25.12
CA THR A 4 -20.04 -10.08 24.07
C THR A 4 -19.66 -9.16 22.90
N VAL A 5 -20.54 -8.26 22.48
CA VAL A 5 -20.27 -7.28 21.42
C VAL A 5 -19.15 -6.30 21.85
N ARG A 6 -19.22 -5.76 23.08
CA ARG A 6 -18.15 -4.89 23.61
C ARG A 6 -16.78 -5.58 23.70
N LYS A 7 -16.74 -6.89 24.00
CA LYS A 7 -15.48 -7.64 24.08
C LYS A 7 -14.87 -7.90 22.70
N LEU A 8 -15.71 -8.09 21.67
CA LEU A 8 -15.26 -8.22 20.27
C LEU A 8 -14.70 -6.89 19.75
N ASP A 9 -15.36 -5.78 20.03
CA ASP A 9 -14.90 -4.45 19.63
C ASP A 9 -13.54 -4.09 20.28
N ALA A 10 -13.36 -4.40 21.58
CA ALA A 10 -12.11 -4.17 22.29
C ALA A 10 -10.95 -5.05 21.73
N ALA A 11 -11.23 -6.31 21.38
CA ALA A 11 -10.21 -7.20 20.79
C ALA A 11 -9.83 -6.80 19.35
N GLN A 12 -10.77 -6.25 18.58
CA GLN A 12 -10.49 -5.67 17.26
C GLN A 12 -9.61 -4.42 17.36
N GLU A 13 -9.89 -3.57 18.34
CA GLU A 13 -9.08 -2.39 18.63
C GLU A 13 -7.65 -2.79 19.02
N ASP A 14 -7.48 -3.87 19.77
CA ASP A 14 -6.19 -4.42 20.15
C ASP A 14 -5.34 -4.86 18.94
N LEU A 15 -5.86 -5.66 18.01
CA LEU A 15 -5.08 -6.12 16.83
C LEU A 15 -4.71 -4.96 15.89
N ARG A 16 -5.61 -4.01 15.66
CA ARG A 16 -5.30 -2.80 14.90
C ARG A 16 -4.26 -1.94 15.62
N HIS A 17 -4.39 -1.81 16.93
CA HIS A 17 -3.42 -1.08 17.74
C HIS A 17 -2.05 -1.74 17.70
N VAL A 18 -1.99 -3.07 17.85
CA VAL A 18 -0.75 -3.85 17.73
C VAL A 18 -0.10 -3.69 16.38
N LEU A 19 -0.86 -3.84 15.28
CA LEU A 19 -0.33 -3.65 13.93
C LEU A 19 0.18 -2.22 13.74
N ARG A 20 -0.62 -1.21 14.11
CA ARG A 20 -0.24 0.19 13.99
C ARG A 20 1.01 0.52 14.81
N ALA A 21 1.06 0.08 16.06
CA ALA A 21 2.22 0.32 16.93
C ALA A 21 3.46 -0.40 16.42
N GLY A 22 3.31 -1.67 16.00
CA GLY A 22 4.43 -2.49 15.52
C GLY A 22 4.95 -2.15 14.12
N THR A 23 4.28 -1.24 13.39
CA THR A 23 4.69 -0.78 12.04
C THR A 23 4.83 0.73 11.91
N SER A 24 4.66 1.49 12.99
CA SER A 24 4.63 2.97 12.95
C SER A 24 5.92 3.59 12.42
N ASP A 25 7.07 3.04 12.77
CA ASP A 25 8.38 3.47 12.28
C ASP A 25 8.55 3.24 10.77
N LEU A 26 8.07 2.11 10.26
CA LEU A 26 8.12 1.77 8.85
C LEU A 26 7.12 2.63 8.05
N HIS A 27 5.93 2.84 8.59
CA HIS A 27 4.93 3.72 7.99
C HIS A 27 5.48 5.15 7.83
N ALA A 28 6.10 5.69 8.88
CA ALA A 28 6.69 7.04 8.82
C ALA A 28 7.79 7.14 7.75
N ARG A 29 8.59 6.09 7.54
CA ARG A 29 9.61 6.07 6.49
C ARG A 29 9.00 6.03 5.09
N VAL A 30 7.90 5.30 4.89
CA VAL A 30 7.18 5.26 3.62
C VAL A 30 6.57 6.63 3.32
N ASP A 31 5.90 7.26 4.30
CA ASP A 31 5.30 8.58 4.15
C ASP A 31 6.34 9.65 3.82
N ALA A 32 7.55 9.55 4.39
CA ALA A 32 8.63 10.52 4.15
C ALA A 32 9.06 10.61 2.68
N HIS A 33 8.84 9.58 1.85
CA HIS A 33 9.12 9.64 0.41
C HIS A 33 8.24 10.67 -0.31
N PHE A 34 7.03 10.92 0.19
CA PHE A 34 6.03 11.79 -0.43
C PHE A 34 5.46 12.81 0.57
N ALA A 35 6.31 13.32 1.45
CA ALA A 35 5.91 14.28 2.49
C ALA A 35 5.26 15.56 1.91
N ASP A 36 5.68 15.97 0.70
CA ASP A 36 5.15 17.12 -0.04
C ASP A 36 3.96 16.75 -0.95
N GLY A 37 3.42 15.53 -0.83
CA GLY A 37 2.33 15.02 -1.67
C GLY A 37 2.75 14.63 -3.09
N LEU A 38 1.75 14.48 -3.98
CA LEU A 38 1.94 14.07 -5.37
C LEU A 38 1.67 15.20 -6.38
N GLY A 39 1.73 16.46 -5.93
CA GLY A 39 1.36 17.64 -6.72
C GLY A 39 2.34 18.02 -7.84
N THR A 40 3.39 17.22 -8.10
CA THR A 40 4.29 17.41 -9.25
C THR A 40 4.33 16.16 -10.14
N PRO A 41 4.53 16.33 -11.47
CA PRO A 41 4.64 15.18 -12.38
C PRO A 41 5.71 14.17 -11.93
N GLU A 42 6.85 14.64 -11.43
CA GLU A 42 7.95 13.78 -10.98
C GLU A 42 7.60 13.00 -9.72
N ALA A 43 6.96 13.64 -8.73
CA ALA A 43 6.52 12.96 -7.51
C ALA A 43 5.49 11.88 -7.84
N TYR A 44 4.54 12.20 -8.74
CA TYR A 44 3.56 11.23 -9.20
C TYR A 44 4.17 10.08 -9.99
N ALA A 45 5.09 10.37 -10.91
CA ALA A 45 5.81 9.33 -11.67
C ALA A 45 6.56 8.36 -10.73
N ARG A 46 7.27 8.88 -9.72
CA ARG A 46 7.94 8.06 -8.70
C ARG A 46 6.97 7.20 -7.91
N TYR A 47 5.84 7.79 -7.51
CA TYR A 47 4.78 7.05 -6.83
C TYR A 47 4.24 5.90 -7.68
N LEU A 48 3.88 6.15 -8.95
CA LEU A 48 3.35 5.14 -9.87
C LEU A 48 4.33 3.99 -10.09
N VAL A 49 5.59 4.32 -10.39
CA VAL A 49 6.64 3.33 -10.67
C VAL A 49 6.90 2.46 -9.45
N GLY A 50 7.02 3.04 -8.26
CA GLY A 50 7.23 2.31 -7.02
C GLY A 50 6.02 1.50 -6.60
N MET A 51 4.82 2.10 -6.67
CA MET A 51 3.57 1.44 -6.29
C MET A 51 3.21 0.28 -7.22
N HIS A 52 3.47 0.41 -8.53
CA HIS A 52 3.31 -0.69 -9.49
C HIS A 52 4.18 -1.88 -9.09
N ARG A 53 5.46 -1.65 -8.77
CA ARG A 53 6.33 -2.74 -8.39
C ARG A 53 5.89 -3.40 -7.08
N PHE A 54 5.53 -2.59 -6.08
CA PHE A 54 4.99 -3.10 -4.83
C PHE A 54 3.72 -3.94 -5.06
N ALA A 55 2.75 -3.43 -5.82
CA ALA A 55 1.51 -4.14 -6.08
C ALA A 55 1.73 -5.48 -6.79
N ALA A 56 2.62 -5.53 -7.79
CA ALA A 56 2.91 -6.76 -8.52
C ALA A 56 3.61 -7.81 -7.62
N ASP A 57 4.55 -7.42 -6.79
CA ASP A 57 5.21 -8.34 -5.86
C ASP A 57 4.28 -8.76 -4.71
N PHE A 58 3.45 -7.82 -4.20
CA PHE A 58 2.41 -8.09 -3.21
C PHE A 58 1.42 -9.17 -3.69
N GLU A 59 0.89 -9.03 -4.90
CA GLU A 59 -0.06 -9.98 -5.49
C GLU A 59 0.54 -11.39 -5.62
N ILE A 60 1.83 -11.49 -5.94
CA ILE A 60 2.56 -12.76 -5.92
C ILE A 60 2.61 -13.32 -4.49
N VAL A 61 3.02 -12.53 -3.50
CA VAL A 61 3.17 -12.99 -2.11
C VAL A 61 1.86 -13.50 -1.53
N ILE A 62 0.74 -12.82 -1.79
CA ILE A 62 -0.56 -13.27 -1.28
C ILE A 62 -1.25 -14.31 -2.18
N GLY A 63 -0.65 -14.68 -3.31
CA GLY A 63 -1.23 -15.62 -4.26
C GLY A 63 -2.50 -15.10 -4.94
N ALA A 64 -2.60 -13.79 -5.17
CA ALA A 64 -3.72 -13.15 -5.84
C ALA A 64 -3.47 -12.99 -7.35
N LEU A 65 -4.57 -12.86 -8.10
CA LEU A 65 -4.49 -12.46 -9.50
C LEU A 65 -4.13 -10.97 -9.62
N PRO A 66 -3.41 -10.56 -10.68
CA PRO A 66 -3.10 -9.16 -10.96
C PRO A 66 -4.38 -8.30 -11.03
N ARG A 67 -4.48 -7.32 -10.15
CA ARG A 67 -5.59 -6.38 -10.09
C ARG A 67 -5.08 -4.95 -9.89
N ALA A 68 -4.42 -4.69 -8.78
CA ALA A 68 -3.81 -3.39 -8.50
C ALA A 68 -2.65 -3.12 -9.47
N SER A 69 -1.78 -4.10 -9.67
CA SER A 69 -0.68 -4.02 -10.64
C SER A 69 -1.17 -3.80 -12.07
N TYR A 70 -2.29 -4.43 -12.46
CA TYR A 70 -2.89 -4.22 -13.78
C TYR A 70 -3.38 -2.76 -13.99
N TRP A 71 -4.03 -2.16 -12.98
CA TRP A 71 -4.45 -0.76 -13.06
C TRP A 71 -3.25 0.19 -13.11
N LEU A 72 -2.24 -0.07 -12.29
CA LEU A 72 -1.00 0.70 -12.25
C LEU A 72 -0.21 0.56 -13.56
N ALA A 73 -0.19 -0.60 -14.20
CA ALA A 73 0.42 -0.77 -15.51
C ALA A 73 -0.24 0.13 -16.55
N GLY A 74 -1.58 0.20 -16.58
CA GLY A 74 -2.29 1.14 -17.45
C GLY A 74 -1.98 2.61 -17.17
N ASP A 75 -1.78 2.97 -15.88
CA ASP A 75 -1.38 4.34 -15.50
C ASP A 75 0.08 4.64 -15.92
N LEU A 76 0.99 3.64 -15.82
CA LEU A 76 2.36 3.77 -16.35
C LEU A 76 2.38 3.97 -17.85
N ASP A 77 1.57 3.20 -18.60
CA ASP A 77 1.47 3.31 -20.07
C ASP A 77 0.99 4.70 -20.48
N ASP A 78 -0.04 5.24 -19.81
CA ASP A 78 -0.54 6.60 -20.09
C ASP A 78 0.51 7.69 -19.90
N LEU A 79 1.42 7.51 -18.94
CA LEU A 79 2.49 8.46 -18.65
C LEU A 79 3.81 8.10 -19.33
N SER A 80 3.85 7.07 -20.19
CA SER A 80 5.07 6.57 -20.86
C SER A 80 6.21 6.24 -19.90
N LEU A 81 5.85 5.66 -18.72
CA LEU A 81 6.80 5.26 -17.68
C LEU A 81 7.13 3.78 -17.77
N ALA A 82 8.41 3.43 -17.62
CA ALA A 82 8.85 2.05 -17.58
C ALA A 82 8.63 1.43 -16.17
N PRO A 83 8.12 0.19 -16.08
CA PRO A 83 8.00 -0.50 -14.81
C PRO A 83 9.38 -0.91 -14.25
N LEU A 84 9.50 -0.95 -12.92
CA LEU A 84 10.69 -1.52 -12.27
C LEU A 84 10.73 -3.04 -12.41
N PRO A 85 11.93 -3.64 -12.55
CA PRO A 85 12.09 -5.08 -12.46
C PRO A 85 11.71 -5.59 -11.06
N PRO A 86 11.39 -6.91 -10.90
CA PRO A 86 11.03 -7.51 -9.62
C PRO A 86 11.95 -7.12 -8.47
N ALA A 87 11.39 -6.93 -7.27
CA ALA A 87 12.16 -6.58 -6.08
C ALA A 87 12.82 -7.79 -5.40
N GLY A 88 12.58 -9.00 -5.90
CA GLY A 88 13.18 -10.22 -5.39
C GLY A 88 12.51 -10.76 -4.14
N VAL A 89 11.20 -10.61 -4.01
CA VAL A 89 10.42 -11.26 -2.93
C VAL A 89 10.58 -12.78 -2.97
N ARG A 90 10.72 -13.37 -1.79
CA ARG A 90 10.96 -14.81 -1.63
C ARG A 90 9.67 -15.54 -1.29
N GLY A 91 8.96 -16.01 -2.31
CA GLY A 91 7.86 -16.94 -2.14
C GLY A 91 6.54 -16.32 -1.69
N PHE A 92 5.59 -17.21 -1.38
CA PHE A 92 4.25 -16.87 -0.91
C PHE A 92 4.24 -16.69 0.60
N ALA A 93 3.25 -15.94 1.11
CA ALA A 93 2.96 -15.87 2.54
C ALA A 93 2.71 -17.29 3.08
N SER A 94 3.36 -17.60 4.21
CA SER A 94 3.40 -18.96 4.76
C SER A 94 2.06 -19.43 5.30
N ASP A 95 1.24 -18.50 5.79
CA ASP A 95 -0.08 -18.80 6.37
C ASP A 95 -1.08 -17.64 6.23
N ALA A 96 -2.27 -17.83 6.76
CA ALA A 96 -3.37 -16.87 6.67
C ALA A 96 -3.12 -15.58 7.47
N ASP A 97 -2.41 -15.66 8.59
CA ASP A 97 -2.09 -14.51 9.43
C ASP A 97 -1.03 -13.63 8.75
N GLU A 98 0.04 -14.22 8.22
CA GLU A 98 1.04 -13.49 7.45
C GLU A 98 0.39 -12.80 6.24
N ARG A 99 -0.43 -13.53 5.48
CA ARG A 99 -1.19 -12.95 4.36
C ARG A 99 -2.07 -11.77 4.80
N LEU A 100 -2.79 -11.91 5.91
CA LEU A 100 -3.64 -10.83 6.44
C LEU A 100 -2.81 -9.60 6.84
N GLY A 101 -1.58 -9.79 7.34
CA GLY A 101 -0.63 -8.71 7.60
C GLY A 101 -0.24 -7.95 6.32
N TRP A 102 0.05 -8.63 5.23
CA TRP A 102 0.30 -8.04 3.93
C TRP A 102 -0.90 -7.25 3.41
N GLU A 103 -2.08 -7.86 3.47
CA GLU A 103 -3.33 -7.22 3.03
C GLU A 103 -3.69 -5.99 3.88
N TYR A 104 -3.37 -5.98 5.18
CA TYR A 104 -3.55 -4.82 6.05
C TYR A 104 -2.80 -3.60 5.53
N VAL A 105 -1.56 -3.75 5.08
CA VAL A 105 -0.75 -2.64 4.56
C VAL A 105 -1.29 -2.14 3.22
N MET A 106 -1.55 -3.05 2.27
CA MET A 106 -2.09 -2.67 0.97
C MET A 106 -3.47 -2.01 1.12
N ALA A 107 -4.39 -2.60 1.87
CA ALA A 107 -5.72 -2.04 2.06
C ALA A 107 -5.69 -0.73 2.86
N GLY A 108 -4.81 -0.62 3.85
CA GLY A 108 -4.63 0.58 4.67
C GLY A 108 -4.21 1.81 3.87
N SER A 109 -3.43 1.63 2.80
CA SER A 109 -3.01 2.73 1.92
C SER A 109 -4.21 3.42 1.22
N SER A 110 -5.36 2.76 1.13
CA SER A 110 -6.59 3.36 0.58
C SER A 110 -7.12 4.54 1.40
N LEU A 111 -6.78 4.60 2.70
CA LEU A 111 -7.18 5.70 3.57
C LEU A 111 -6.56 7.04 3.15
N GLY A 112 -5.31 7.02 2.67
CA GLY A 112 -4.62 8.19 2.12
C GLY A 112 -4.93 8.46 0.65
N ALA A 113 -5.40 7.45 -0.09
CA ALA A 113 -5.56 7.51 -1.55
C ALA A 113 -6.48 8.66 -2.03
N ARG A 114 -7.49 9.05 -1.24
CA ARG A 114 -8.38 10.19 -1.57
C ARG A 114 -7.65 11.53 -1.56
N HIS A 115 -6.67 11.69 -0.68
CA HIS A 115 -5.86 12.90 -0.65
C HIS A 115 -4.92 12.93 -1.85
N LEU A 116 -4.20 11.84 -2.07
CA LEU A 116 -3.29 11.69 -3.21
C LEU A 116 -4.01 11.84 -4.56
N LEU A 117 -5.25 11.32 -4.67
CA LEU A 117 -6.04 11.45 -5.88
C LEU A 117 -6.35 12.92 -6.23
N ARG A 118 -6.60 13.77 -5.24
CA ARG A 118 -6.83 15.21 -5.48
C ARG A 118 -5.60 15.91 -6.05
N ASP A 119 -4.42 15.60 -5.53
CA ASP A 119 -3.16 16.14 -6.04
C ASP A 119 -2.97 15.75 -7.51
N VAL A 120 -3.21 14.50 -7.83
CA VAL A 120 -3.05 13.90 -9.16
C VAL A 120 -4.11 14.43 -10.15
N GLN A 121 -5.34 14.66 -9.69
CA GLN A 121 -6.38 15.32 -10.49
C GLN A 121 -6.02 16.76 -10.83
N ALA A 122 -5.35 17.47 -9.93
CA ALA A 122 -4.83 18.82 -10.21
C ALA A 122 -3.75 18.84 -11.30
N LEU A 123 -3.06 17.71 -11.53
CA LEU A 123 -2.13 17.51 -12.66
C LEU A 123 -2.85 17.17 -13.97
N GLY A 124 -4.17 16.99 -13.97
CA GLY A 124 -4.98 16.66 -15.13
C GLY A 124 -5.23 15.16 -15.34
N HIS A 125 -4.80 14.29 -14.43
CA HIS A 125 -5.06 12.86 -14.51
C HIS A 125 -6.47 12.49 -14.01
N THR A 126 -7.05 11.44 -14.58
CA THR A 126 -8.40 10.98 -14.26
C THR A 126 -8.43 9.47 -14.01
N GLU A 127 -9.59 8.95 -13.55
CA GLU A 127 -9.80 7.51 -13.40
C GLU A 127 -9.74 6.73 -14.72
N GLN A 128 -9.87 7.41 -15.86
CA GLN A 128 -9.75 6.83 -17.20
C GLN A 128 -8.32 6.94 -17.74
N THR A 129 -7.55 7.93 -17.28
CA THR A 129 -6.23 8.26 -17.83
C THR A 129 -5.27 8.67 -16.73
N GLY A 130 -4.34 7.81 -16.41
CA GLY A 130 -3.20 8.07 -15.53
C GLY A 130 -3.49 8.06 -14.04
N ALA A 131 -4.74 7.85 -13.56
CA ALA A 131 -5.07 7.75 -12.13
C ALA A 131 -6.10 6.64 -11.83
N ARG A 132 -6.11 5.57 -12.63
CA ARG A 132 -7.03 4.42 -12.47
C ARG A 132 -6.89 3.76 -11.11
N PHE A 133 -5.64 3.50 -10.72
CA PHE A 133 -5.36 2.84 -9.45
C PHE A 133 -5.86 3.68 -8.27
N LEU A 134 -5.45 4.94 -8.17
CA LEU A 134 -5.83 5.79 -7.04
C LEU A 134 -7.36 5.96 -6.93
N ALA A 135 -8.05 6.15 -8.05
CA ALA A 135 -9.51 6.31 -8.06
C ALA A 135 -10.23 5.06 -7.56
N ARG A 136 -9.83 3.87 -8.03
CA ARG A 136 -10.43 2.60 -7.63
C ARG A 136 -10.06 2.21 -6.22
N HIS A 137 -8.81 2.47 -5.82
CA HIS A 137 -8.31 2.17 -4.49
C HIS A 137 -8.97 3.04 -3.42
N ALA A 138 -9.17 4.34 -3.69
CA ALA A 138 -9.87 5.25 -2.79
C ALA A 138 -11.36 4.93 -2.59
N GLY A 139 -11.99 4.29 -3.59
CA GLY A 139 -13.41 3.89 -3.56
C GLY A 139 -13.64 2.43 -3.16
N GLY A 140 -12.59 1.65 -2.97
CA GLY A 140 -12.65 0.22 -2.72
C GLY A 140 -13.19 -0.16 -1.33
N THR A 141 -13.50 -1.44 -1.17
CA THR A 141 -14.00 -2.03 0.08
C THR A 141 -12.92 -2.85 0.81
N GLU A 142 -11.71 -2.91 0.27
CA GLU A 142 -10.62 -3.76 0.74
C GLU A 142 -10.28 -3.50 2.21
N TRP A 143 -10.27 -2.22 2.61
CA TRP A 143 -10.04 -1.86 4.01
C TRP A 143 -11.09 -2.43 4.95
N ARG A 144 -12.37 -2.36 4.59
CA ARG A 144 -13.47 -2.94 5.38
C ARG A 144 -13.33 -4.44 5.49
N ASN A 145 -13.03 -5.12 4.38
CA ASN A 145 -12.83 -6.56 4.35
C ASN A 145 -11.67 -7.01 5.27
N VAL A 146 -10.58 -6.25 5.30
CA VAL A 146 -9.46 -6.51 6.21
C VAL A 146 -9.88 -6.32 7.66
N LEU A 147 -10.63 -5.26 7.99
CA LEU A 147 -11.15 -5.04 9.34
C LEU A 147 -12.07 -6.18 9.81
N ASP A 148 -12.96 -6.66 8.95
CA ASP A 148 -13.84 -7.79 9.26
C ASP A 148 -13.03 -9.07 9.55
N ARG A 149 -11.97 -9.32 8.77
CA ARG A 149 -11.07 -10.46 8.98
C ARG A 149 -10.23 -10.31 10.26
N LEU A 150 -9.75 -9.12 10.58
CA LEU A 150 -9.07 -8.85 11.85
C LEU A 150 -10.01 -9.07 13.03
N THR A 151 -11.28 -8.67 12.90
CA THR A 151 -12.31 -8.93 13.91
C THR A 151 -12.53 -10.45 14.11
N ALA A 152 -12.67 -11.17 13.01
CA ALA A 152 -12.82 -12.64 13.08
C ALA A 152 -11.57 -13.29 13.68
N ARG A 153 -10.36 -12.84 13.33
CA ARG A 153 -9.10 -13.35 13.87
C ARG A 153 -8.96 -13.08 15.37
N SER A 154 -9.43 -11.93 15.86
CA SER A 154 -9.35 -11.56 17.28
C SER A 154 -10.22 -12.43 18.19
N ALA A 155 -11.15 -13.20 17.64
CA ALA A 155 -11.90 -14.20 18.40
C ALA A 155 -11.03 -15.39 18.88
N TYR A 156 -9.86 -15.59 18.29
CA TYR A 156 -8.90 -16.65 18.63
C TYR A 156 -7.78 -16.10 19.51
N VAL A 157 -8.11 -15.73 20.74
CA VAL A 157 -7.23 -15.01 21.69
C VAL A 157 -5.95 -15.79 22.04
N ASP A 158 -5.98 -17.11 21.98
CA ASP A 158 -4.85 -17.97 22.37
C ASP A 158 -3.80 -18.17 21.27
N LEU A 159 -4.03 -17.68 20.05
CA LEU A 159 -3.07 -17.80 18.96
C LEU A 159 -2.19 -16.54 18.88
N PRO A 160 -0.85 -16.69 18.90
CA PRO A 160 0.05 -15.55 18.76
C PRO A 160 -0.14 -14.89 17.40
N TYR A 161 -0.09 -13.57 17.35
CA TYR A 161 -0.21 -12.78 16.12
C TYR A 161 1.15 -12.37 15.54
N THR A 162 2.18 -13.17 15.84
CA THR A 162 3.54 -12.91 15.38
C THR A 162 3.63 -12.89 13.85
N HIS A 163 3.00 -13.85 13.17
CA HIS A 163 2.98 -13.93 11.71
C HIS A 163 2.18 -12.78 11.07
N LEU A 164 1.06 -12.38 11.71
CA LEU A 164 0.29 -11.23 11.28
C LEU A 164 1.12 -9.93 11.29
N LEU A 165 1.83 -9.69 12.39
CA LEU A 165 2.72 -8.53 12.51
C LEU A 165 3.91 -8.63 11.57
N GLN A 166 4.50 -9.82 11.42
CA GLN A 166 5.61 -10.05 10.49
C GLN A 166 5.20 -9.74 9.05
N GLY A 167 4.05 -10.27 8.59
CA GLY A 167 3.52 -9.97 7.24
C GLY A 167 3.31 -8.47 6.99
N ALA A 168 2.80 -7.75 7.99
CA ALA A 168 2.65 -6.29 7.88
C ALA A 168 4.00 -5.57 7.80
N ARG A 169 4.99 -5.98 8.59
CA ARG A 169 6.35 -5.40 8.55
C ARG A 169 7.05 -5.68 7.22
N ASP A 170 6.93 -6.91 6.71
CA ASP A 170 7.53 -7.30 5.43
C ASP A 170 6.91 -6.53 4.26
N ALA A 171 5.60 -6.31 4.30
CA ALA A 171 4.92 -5.46 3.31
C ALA A 171 5.43 -4.01 3.34
N PHE A 172 5.58 -3.40 4.52
CA PHE A 172 6.15 -2.05 4.64
C PHE A 172 7.60 -1.97 4.17
N LEU A 173 8.43 -2.98 4.49
CA LEU A 173 9.81 -3.04 4.01
C LEU A 173 9.86 -3.14 2.48
N LEU A 174 9.00 -3.94 1.88
CA LEU A 174 8.92 -4.06 0.43
C LEU A 174 8.50 -2.74 -0.23
N VAL A 175 7.44 -2.07 0.26
CA VAL A 175 7.00 -0.79 -0.32
C VAL A 175 8.09 0.28 -0.19
N GLN A 176 8.81 0.31 0.94
CA GLN A 176 9.94 1.22 1.12
C GLN A 176 11.04 0.98 0.07
N VAL A 177 11.42 -0.28 -0.16
CA VAL A 177 12.40 -0.65 -1.20
C VAL A 177 11.90 -0.26 -2.59
N CYS A 178 10.63 -0.50 -2.91
CA CYS A 178 10.05 -0.14 -4.19
C CYS A 178 10.06 1.37 -4.42
N PHE A 179 9.71 2.17 -3.43
CA PHE A 179 9.79 3.63 -3.53
C PHE A 179 11.23 4.12 -3.63
N GLN A 180 12.17 3.61 -2.81
CA GLN A 180 13.58 3.98 -2.94
C GLN A 180 14.07 3.77 -4.37
N ARG A 181 13.80 2.61 -4.97
CA ARG A 181 14.19 2.30 -6.36
C ARG A 181 13.49 3.20 -7.38
N SER A 182 12.26 3.65 -7.13
CA SER A 182 11.58 4.57 -8.04
C SER A 182 12.21 5.96 -8.07
N PHE A 183 12.79 6.42 -6.96
CA PHE A 183 13.55 7.67 -6.92
C PHE A 183 14.83 7.59 -7.74
N ASP A 184 15.48 6.41 -7.78
CA ASP A 184 16.66 6.19 -8.61
C ASP A 184 16.29 6.11 -10.10
N ALA A 185 15.12 5.52 -10.43
CA ALA A 185 14.66 5.32 -11.80
C ALA A 185 14.04 6.59 -12.43
N VAL A 186 13.43 7.46 -11.61
CA VAL A 186 12.80 8.72 -12.04
C VAL A 186 13.56 9.89 -11.42
N PRO A 187 14.62 10.39 -12.07
CA PRO A 187 15.44 11.47 -11.53
C PRO A 187 14.63 12.78 -11.40
N ALA A 188 15.07 13.66 -10.51
CA ALA A 188 14.53 15.01 -10.44
C ALA A 188 14.87 15.78 -11.74
N PRO A 189 14.00 16.74 -12.15
CA PRO A 189 14.32 17.60 -13.28
C PRO A 189 15.64 18.34 -13.01
N ARG A 190 16.51 18.38 -14.02
CA ARG A 190 17.74 19.17 -13.92
C ARG A 190 17.33 20.63 -13.77
N LYS A 191 17.72 21.28 -12.67
CA LYS A 191 17.63 22.74 -12.60
C LYS A 191 18.51 23.29 -13.72
N GLU A 192 17.89 23.92 -14.70
CA GLU A 192 18.66 24.68 -15.67
C GLU A 192 19.45 25.75 -14.92
N PRO A 193 20.75 25.95 -15.17
CA PRO A 193 21.48 27.04 -14.59
C PRO A 193 20.82 28.33 -15.08
N ASN A 194 20.41 29.21 -14.15
CA ASN A 194 19.91 30.55 -14.45
C ASN A 194 20.89 31.23 -15.41
N GLN A 195 20.41 31.52 -16.63
CA GLN A 195 21.08 32.38 -17.57
C GLN A 195 20.91 33.83 -17.13
#